data_a7c383f62333defb817f4de8e2598e3a
#
_entry.id   a7c383f62333defb817f4de8e2598e3a
#
_cell.length_a   1.000
_cell.length_b   1.000
_cell.length_c   1.000
_cell.angle_alpha   90.00
_cell.angle_beta   90.00
_cell.angle_gamma   90.00
#
_symmetry.space_group_name_H-M   'P 1'
#
loop_
_entity.id
_entity.type
_entity.pdbx_description
1 polymer ?
#
loop_
_entity_poly.entity_id
_entity_poly.type
_entity_poly.pdbx_seq_one_letter_code
_entity_poly.pdbx_strand_id
1 'polypeptide(L)'
;MAQLDAKSETAGAPSCKLDRVIDEYELERVAENLPNYWTREDERYSLRGLADYVNQAILRTAMDRAGLNPLDGEVENTYRLLTDDEVSQGVRTQAHSRLDRGGVDVDAVEGDFVSYQTVNRHLKECLGVERASTERSDSDRVDSGAQRIAALRNRTVAVTENTLDQLRSTGALALGDPDVYVDVTVTCTDCGTHATVRELIDDGGCGCEPTDAES
;
A
#
# COMPACT_ATOMS: atom_id res chain seq x y z
N MET A 1 34.05 41.63 -21.49
CA MET A 1 32.91 41.31 -20.61
C MET A 1 31.96 40.46 -21.44
N ALA A 2 32.06 39.17 -21.31
CA ALA A 2 31.19 38.19 -21.98
C ALA A 2 30.41 37.49 -20.88
N GLN A 3 29.11 37.75 -20.84
CA GLN A 3 28.16 37.03 -20.00
C GLN A 3 27.94 35.64 -20.62
N LEU A 4 28.27 34.63 -19.86
CA LEU A 4 27.94 33.23 -20.15
C LEU A 4 26.56 32.97 -19.58
N ASP A 5 25.55 33.01 -20.45
CA ASP A 5 24.24 32.42 -20.18
C ASP A 5 24.38 30.92 -20.17
N ALA A 6 24.48 30.34 -18.99
CA ALA A 6 24.38 28.90 -18.80
C ALA A 6 22.88 28.49 -18.77
N LYS A 7 22.30 28.32 -19.96
CA LYS A 7 21.03 27.69 -20.15
C LYS A 7 21.24 26.18 -19.98
N SER A 8 20.90 25.66 -18.81
CA SER A 8 20.90 24.24 -18.54
C SER A 8 19.74 23.61 -19.33
N GLU A 9 20.07 23.10 -20.52
CA GLU A 9 19.19 22.16 -21.23
C GLU A 9 19.29 20.79 -20.57
N THR A 10 18.45 20.49 -19.64
CA THR A 10 18.18 19.11 -19.24
C THR A 10 17.43 18.46 -20.40
N ALA A 11 18.18 17.72 -21.25
CA ALA A 11 17.64 16.88 -22.29
C ALA A 11 16.68 15.84 -21.65
N GLY A 12 15.43 15.85 -22.11
CA GLY A 12 14.33 15.12 -21.52
C GLY A 12 14.56 13.61 -21.43
N ALA A 13 14.65 13.11 -20.23
CA ALA A 13 14.27 11.73 -19.94
C ALA A 13 12.79 11.54 -20.35
N PRO A 14 12.39 10.36 -20.83
CA PRO A 14 11.01 10.15 -21.23
C PRO A 14 10.09 10.42 -20.06
N SER A 15 9.23 11.42 -20.20
CA SER A 15 8.23 11.85 -19.22
C SER A 15 7.38 10.65 -18.82
N CYS A 16 7.44 10.24 -17.57
CA CYS A 16 6.59 9.17 -17.07
C CYS A 16 5.20 9.70 -16.68
N LYS A 17 4.23 8.81 -16.41
CA LYS A 17 2.87 9.25 -16.01
C LYS A 17 2.93 10.20 -14.81
N LEU A 18 3.81 9.95 -13.85
CA LEU A 18 3.91 10.78 -12.64
C LEU A 18 4.46 12.18 -12.97
N ASP A 19 5.48 12.30 -13.86
CA ASP A 19 5.97 13.61 -14.30
C ASP A 19 4.85 14.43 -14.93
N ARG A 20 4.08 13.83 -15.85
CA ARG A 20 2.94 14.50 -16.48
C ARG A 20 1.91 14.99 -15.46
N VAL A 21 1.59 14.15 -14.48
CA VAL A 21 0.61 14.51 -13.43
C VAL A 21 1.15 15.61 -12.52
N ILE A 22 2.44 15.58 -12.17
CA ILE A 22 3.09 16.64 -11.41
C ILE A 22 2.96 17.98 -12.13
N ASP A 23 3.30 18.01 -13.42
CA ASP A 23 3.21 19.22 -14.24
C ASP A 23 1.75 19.72 -14.38
N GLU A 24 0.80 18.78 -14.63
CA GLU A 24 -0.59 19.12 -14.86
C GLU A 24 -1.29 19.69 -13.61
N TYR A 25 -0.97 19.14 -12.45
CA TYR A 25 -1.58 19.54 -11.16
C TYR A 25 -0.68 20.49 -10.35
N GLU A 26 0.45 20.95 -10.88
CA GLU A 26 1.40 21.86 -10.20
C GLU A 26 1.83 21.34 -8.83
N LEU A 27 2.29 20.06 -8.80
CA LEU A 27 2.64 19.32 -7.59
C LEU A 27 4.15 19.30 -7.31
N GLU A 28 4.89 20.36 -7.60
CA GLU A 28 6.35 20.42 -7.43
C GLU A 28 6.78 20.09 -6.00
N ARG A 29 6.06 20.60 -4.99
CA ARG A 29 6.35 20.31 -3.58
C ARG A 29 6.14 18.85 -3.23
N VAL A 30 5.15 18.20 -3.84
CA VAL A 30 4.88 16.77 -3.65
C VAL A 30 6.05 15.98 -4.25
N ALA A 31 6.45 16.33 -5.47
CA ALA A 31 7.57 15.70 -6.16
C ALA A 31 8.90 15.81 -5.39
N GLU A 32 9.21 16.99 -4.86
CA GLU A 32 10.40 17.24 -4.03
C GLU A 32 10.42 16.38 -2.76
N ASN A 33 9.27 16.10 -2.17
CA ASN A 33 9.15 15.32 -0.94
C ASN A 33 9.20 13.80 -1.15
N LEU A 34 8.85 13.30 -2.34
CA LEU A 34 8.77 11.85 -2.61
C LEU A 34 10.07 11.10 -2.29
N PRO A 35 11.28 11.58 -2.73
CA PRO A 35 12.54 10.92 -2.39
C PRO A 35 12.78 10.88 -0.87
N ASN A 36 12.52 11.99 -0.18
CA ASN A 36 12.73 12.10 1.24
C ASN A 36 11.80 11.13 2.03
N TYR A 37 10.51 11.09 1.70
CA TYR A 37 9.56 10.18 2.34
C TYR A 37 9.85 8.71 2.04
N TRP A 38 10.49 8.42 0.90
CA TRP A 38 10.91 7.10 0.50
C TRP A 38 12.15 6.59 1.23
N THR A 39 13.13 7.48 1.48
CA THR A 39 14.47 7.11 1.96
C THR A 39 14.69 7.37 3.45
N ARG A 40 13.89 8.21 4.11
CA ARG A 40 14.07 8.53 5.53
C ARG A 40 13.96 7.27 6.39
N GLU A 41 14.68 7.25 7.51
CA GLU A 41 14.72 6.12 8.42
C GLU A 41 13.46 6.03 9.28
N ASP A 42 13.02 7.16 9.83
CA ASP A 42 11.85 7.24 10.69
C ASP A 42 10.60 7.62 9.92
N GLU A 43 9.43 7.07 10.35
CA GLU A 43 8.10 7.35 9.76
C GLU A 43 8.07 7.25 8.22
N ARG A 44 8.76 6.27 7.69
CA ARG A 44 8.91 6.06 6.26
C ARG A 44 7.59 5.66 5.61
N TYR A 45 7.29 6.30 4.50
CA TYR A 45 6.13 5.91 3.70
C TYR A 45 6.39 4.60 2.93
N SER A 46 5.38 3.73 2.88
CA SER A 46 5.34 2.64 1.91
C SER A 46 5.11 3.21 0.50
N LEU A 47 5.41 2.42 -0.55
CA LEU A 47 5.09 2.84 -1.93
C LEU A 47 3.59 3.08 -2.13
N ARG A 48 2.72 2.35 -1.43
CA ARG A 48 1.27 2.59 -1.44
C ARG A 48 0.95 3.91 -0.75
N GLY A 49 1.50 4.15 0.43
CA GLY A 49 1.32 5.42 1.13
C GLY A 49 1.83 6.63 0.33
N LEU A 50 2.91 6.47 -0.47
CA LEU A 50 3.36 7.52 -1.39
C LEU A 50 2.38 7.72 -2.55
N ALA A 51 1.79 6.65 -3.08
CA ALA A 51 0.75 6.77 -4.10
C ALA A 51 -0.49 7.47 -3.55
N ASP A 52 -0.93 7.11 -2.34
CA ASP A 52 -2.04 7.79 -1.66
C ASP A 52 -1.75 9.27 -1.42
N TYR A 53 -0.51 9.60 -0.99
CA TYR A 53 -0.08 10.99 -0.80
C TYR A 53 -0.15 11.81 -2.09
N VAL A 54 0.32 11.27 -3.22
CA VAL A 54 0.21 11.91 -4.53
C VAL A 54 -1.26 12.05 -4.96
N ASN A 55 -2.04 10.99 -4.85
CA ASN A 55 -3.43 10.98 -5.29
C ASN A 55 -4.30 11.93 -4.47
N GLN A 56 -4.06 12.06 -3.19
CA GLN A 56 -4.72 13.06 -2.35
C GLN A 56 -4.35 14.49 -2.76
N ALA A 57 -3.10 14.73 -3.17
CA ALA A 57 -2.69 16.03 -3.68
C ALA A 57 -3.35 16.37 -5.02
N ILE A 58 -3.47 15.38 -5.93
CA ILE A 58 -4.23 15.53 -7.19
C ILE A 58 -5.67 15.91 -6.89
N LEU A 59 -6.34 15.14 -6.02
CA LEU A 59 -7.74 15.39 -5.64
C LEU A 59 -7.91 16.77 -4.99
N ARG A 60 -7.01 17.15 -4.07
CA ARG A 60 -7.01 18.49 -3.46
C ARG A 60 -6.95 19.57 -4.50
N THR A 61 -5.97 19.50 -5.41
CA THR A 61 -5.79 20.51 -6.46
C THR A 61 -7.02 20.60 -7.36
N ALA A 62 -7.62 19.47 -7.73
CA ALA A 62 -8.86 19.47 -8.51
C ALA A 62 -10.04 20.13 -7.77
N MET A 63 -10.19 19.85 -6.48
CA MET A 63 -11.21 20.47 -5.63
C MET A 63 -10.96 21.97 -5.45
N ASP A 64 -9.71 22.40 -5.25
CA ASP A 64 -9.34 23.82 -5.14
C ASP A 64 -9.61 24.58 -6.45
N ARG A 65 -9.27 23.98 -7.61
CA ARG A 65 -9.58 24.55 -8.94
C ARG A 65 -11.08 24.70 -9.19
N ALA A 66 -11.89 23.80 -8.62
CA ALA A 66 -13.34 23.89 -8.63
C ALA A 66 -13.91 24.89 -7.57
N GLY A 67 -13.05 25.49 -6.73
CA GLY A 67 -13.45 26.46 -5.69
C GLY A 67 -14.04 25.84 -4.43
N LEU A 68 -13.83 24.53 -4.20
CA LEU A 68 -14.39 23.84 -3.03
C LEU A 68 -13.58 24.08 -1.74
N ASN A 69 -12.29 24.45 -1.84
CA ASN A 69 -11.39 24.74 -0.70
C ASN A 69 -11.47 23.70 0.44
N PRO A 70 -11.17 22.42 0.18
CA PRO A 70 -11.36 21.36 1.15
C PRO A 70 -10.35 21.44 2.31
N LEU A 71 -10.78 21.02 3.49
CA LEU A 71 -9.87 20.77 4.61
C LEU A 71 -9.08 19.46 4.40
N ASP A 72 -7.93 19.32 5.08
CA ASP A 72 -7.05 18.13 4.93
C ASP A 72 -7.80 16.82 5.17
N GLY A 73 -8.53 16.71 6.27
CA GLY A 73 -9.32 15.50 6.57
C GLY A 73 -10.50 15.28 5.60
N GLU A 74 -10.99 16.30 4.91
CA GLU A 74 -12.03 16.17 3.89
C GLU A 74 -11.47 15.54 2.62
N VAL A 75 -10.27 15.94 2.19
CA VAL A 75 -9.58 15.31 1.04
C VAL A 75 -9.30 13.85 1.30
N GLU A 76 -8.71 13.53 2.45
CA GLU A 76 -8.39 12.16 2.84
C GLU A 76 -9.65 11.27 2.87
N ASN A 77 -10.73 11.75 3.53
CA ASN A 77 -11.99 11.01 3.56
C ASN A 77 -12.61 10.85 2.17
N THR A 78 -12.59 11.90 1.35
CA THR A 78 -13.15 11.85 -0.02
C THR A 78 -12.34 10.86 -0.87
N TYR A 79 -11.01 10.91 -0.81
CA TYR A 79 -10.13 9.96 -1.49
C TYR A 79 -10.46 8.52 -1.08
N ARG A 80 -10.59 8.24 0.22
CA ARG A 80 -10.98 6.93 0.73
C ARG A 80 -12.34 6.48 0.18
N LEU A 81 -13.34 7.37 0.15
CA LEU A 81 -14.68 7.04 -0.37
C LEU A 81 -14.66 6.69 -1.87
N LEU A 82 -13.72 7.23 -2.64
CA LEU A 82 -13.56 6.93 -4.07
C LEU A 82 -12.81 5.61 -4.31
N THR A 83 -11.78 5.31 -3.50
CA THR A 83 -10.79 4.27 -3.82
C THR A 83 -10.84 3.01 -2.96
N ASP A 84 -11.42 3.07 -1.76
CA ASP A 84 -11.43 1.95 -0.82
C ASP A 84 -12.45 0.88 -1.25
N ASP A 85 -11.97 -0.36 -1.42
CA ASP A 85 -12.80 -1.50 -1.84
C ASP A 85 -13.85 -1.90 -0.80
N GLU A 86 -13.68 -1.52 0.47
CA GLU A 86 -14.66 -1.78 1.54
C GLU A 86 -15.83 -0.78 1.51
N VAL A 87 -15.71 0.32 0.76
CA VAL A 87 -16.78 1.30 0.59
C VAL A 87 -17.84 0.77 -0.36
N SER A 88 -19.11 0.76 0.09
CA SER A 88 -20.21 0.33 -0.75
C SER A 88 -20.35 1.18 -2.01
N GLN A 89 -20.79 0.56 -3.12
CA GLN A 89 -20.97 1.26 -4.40
C GLN A 89 -21.90 2.48 -4.27
N GLY A 90 -22.94 2.40 -3.43
CA GLY A 90 -23.87 3.52 -3.20
C GLY A 90 -23.17 4.75 -2.58
N VAL A 91 -22.30 4.52 -1.60
CA VAL A 91 -21.53 5.60 -0.94
C VAL A 91 -20.51 6.19 -1.91
N ARG A 92 -19.80 5.33 -2.68
CA ARG A 92 -18.88 5.79 -3.74
C ARG A 92 -19.58 6.66 -4.77
N THR A 93 -20.75 6.24 -5.26
CA THR A 93 -21.56 7.02 -6.21
C THR A 93 -22.00 8.36 -5.62
N GLN A 94 -22.33 8.41 -4.33
CA GLN A 94 -22.68 9.69 -3.66
C GLN A 94 -21.47 10.62 -3.58
N ALA A 95 -20.28 10.11 -3.23
CA ALA A 95 -19.06 10.93 -3.20
C ALA A 95 -18.73 11.48 -4.59
N HIS A 96 -18.77 10.63 -5.61
CA HIS A 96 -18.60 11.02 -7.02
C HIS A 96 -19.59 12.12 -7.43
N SER A 97 -20.89 11.92 -7.21
CA SER A 97 -21.94 12.90 -7.56
C SER A 97 -21.82 14.22 -6.77
N ARG A 98 -21.24 14.19 -5.56
CA ARG A 98 -20.97 15.40 -4.78
C ARG A 98 -19.87 16.23 -5.42
N LEU A 99 -18.79 15.59 -5.83
CA LEU A 99 -17.66 16.25 -6.51
C LEU A 99 -18.07 16.81 -7.88
N ASP A 100 -18.80 16.02 -8.70
CA ASP A 100 -19.30 16.46 -10.00
C ASP A 100 -20.17 17.73 -9.87
N ARG A 101 -21.10 17.74 -8.91
CA ARG A 101 -21.92 18.92 -8.63
C ARG A 101 -21.09 20.10 -8.13
N GLY A 102 -19.95 19.84 -7.51
CA GLY A 102 -18.97 20.83 -7.10
C GLY A 102 -18.11 21.35 -8.26
N GLY A 103 -18.26 20.79 -9.47
CA GLY A 103 -17.52 21.21 -10.66
C GLY A 103 -16.20 20.48 -10.87
N VAL A 104 -15.96 19.37 -10.14
CA VAL A 104 -14.77 18.51 -10.33
C VAL A 104 -15.09 17.46 -11.37
N ASP A 105 -14.27 17.33 -12.42
CA ASP A 105 -14.32 16.20 -13.35
C ASP A 105 -13.69 14.97 -12.70
N VAL A 106 -14.53 14.19 -12.02
CA VAL A 106 -14.07 13.07 -11.19
C VAL A 106 -13.45 11.97 -12.03
N ASP A 107 -14.00 11.69 -13.21
CA ASP A 107 -13.48 10.65 -14.12
C ASP A 107 -12.07 11.00 -14.61
N ALA A 108 -11.82 12.27 -14.94
CA ALA A 108 -10.48 12.74 -15.31
C ALA A 108 -9.51 12.63 -14.12
N VAL A 109 -9.91 13.04 -12.93
CA VAL A 109 -9.10 12.97 -11.70
C VAL A 109 -8.75 11.53 -11.35
N GLU A 110 -9.71 10.61 -11.37
CA GLU A 110 -9.45 9.18 -11.11
C GLU A 110 -8.55 8.56 -12.20
N GLY A 111 -8.69 8.98 -13.46
CA GLY A 111 -7.81 8.60 -14.56
C GLY A 111 -6.36 9.00 -14.35
N ASP A 112 -6.13 10.10 -13.63
CA ASP A 112 -4.79 10.62 -13.31
C ASP A 112 -4.21 10.01 -12.02
N PHE A 113 -4.98 9.33 -11.21
CA PHE A 113 -4.43 8.64 -10.04
C PHE A 113 -3.31 7.69 -10.43
N VAL A 114 -2.29 7.68 -9.59
CA VAL A 114 -1.09 6.87 -9.79
C VAL A 114 -1.09 5.64 -8.88
N SER A 115 -0.57 4.54 -9.40
CA SER A 115 -0.36 3.33 -8.61
C SER A 115 1.00 3.36 -7.91
N TYR A 116 1.17 2.50 -6.89
CA TYR A 116 2.45 2.29 -6.23
C TYR A 116 3.56 1.86 -7.21
N GLN A 117 3.22 1.16 -8.29
CA GLN A 117 4.16 0.77 -9.34
C GLN A 117 4.65 1.98 -10.14
N THR A 118 3.74 2.93 -10.43
CA THR A 118 4.07 4.18 -11.10
C THR A 118 5.04 5.02 -10.24
N VAL A 119 4.75 5.14 -8.94
CA VAL A 119 5.63 5.83 -7.99
C VAL A 119 7.00 5.15 -7.90
N ASN A 120 7.04 3.82 -7.76
CA ASN A 120 8.30 3.08 -7.70
C ASN A 120 9.15 3.28 -8.95
N ARG A 121 8.52 3.24 -10.14
CA ARG A 121 9.22 3.47 -11.41
C ARG A 121 9.78 4.88 -11.50
N HIS A 122 9.00 5.89 -11.13
CA HIS A 122 9.45 7.27 -11.11
C HIS A 122 10.65 7.48 -10.17
N LEU A 123 10.58 6.98 -8.94
CA LEU A 123 11.67 7.08 -7.97
C LEU A 123 12.96 6.44 -8.49
N LYS A 124 12.88 5.25 -9.09
CA LYS A 124 14.04 4.49 -9.55
C LYS A 124 14.56 4.95 -10.92
N GLU A 125 13.66 5.08 -11.90
CA GLU A 125 14.06 5.30 -13.31
C GLU A 125 14.17 6.78 -13.67
N CYS A 126 13.28 7.64 -13.14
CA CYS A 126 13.30 9.06 -13.45
C CYS A 126 14.22 9.85 -12.50
N LEU A 127 14.18 9.55 -11.19
CA LEU A 127 14.96 10.26 -10.19
C LEU A 127 16.27 9.55 -9.79
N GLY A 128 16.47 8.30 -10.20
CA GLY A 128 17.66 7.51 -9.83
C GLY A 128 17.81 7.29 -8.31
N VAL A 129 16.69 7.37 -7.57
CA VAL A 129 16.72 7.20 -6.12
C VAL A 129 16.74 5.71 -5.80
N GLU A 130 17.88 5.25 -5.30
CA GLU A 130 17.98 3.93 -4.71
C GLU A 130 17.68 4.04 -3.22
N ARG A 131 16.76 3.21 -2.78
CA ARG A 131 16.56 3.02 -1.35
C ARG A 131 17.80 2.30 -0.82
N ALA A 132 18.50 2.93 0.13
CA ALA A 132 19.44 2.16 0.92
C ALA A 132 18.71 0.90 1.36
N SER A 133 19.15 -0.26 0.89
CA SER A 133 18.67 -1.53 1.42
C SER A 133 19.06 -1.49 2.89
N THR A 134 18.15 -1.07 3.75
CA THR A 134 18.22 -1.52 5.12
C THR A 134 18.12 -3.03 4.94
N GLU A 135 19.24 -3.70 5.00
CA GLU A 135 19.23 -5.14 5.16
C GLU A 135 18.31 -5.36 6.32
N ARG A 136 17.10 -5.87 6.03
CA ARG A 136 16.19 -6.24 7.09
C ARG A 136 17.00 -7.20 7.94
N SER A 137 17.19 -6.87 9.20
CA SER A 137 17.84 -7.79 10.10
C SER A 137 17.12 -9.14 9.98
N ASP A 138 17.79 -10.22 10.20
CA ASP A 138 17.13 -11.53 10.17
C ASP A 138 15.96 -11.57 11.15
N SER A 139 16.05 -10.83 12.26
CA SER A 139 14.94 -10.57 13.19
C SER A 139 13.74 -9.89 12.48
N ASP A 140 13.95 -8.81 11.71
CA ASP A 140 12.84 -8.14 10.99
C ASP A 140 12.18 -9.03 9.93
N ARG A 141 12.97 -9.92 9.32
CA ARG A 141 12.46 -10.91 8.36
C ARG A 141 11.59 -11.95 9.04
N VAL A 142 12.06 -12.45 10.19
CA VAL A 142 11.34 -13.42 11.03
C VAL A 142 10.04 -12.80 11.53
N ASP A 143 10.09 -11.59 12.11
CA ASP A 143 8.89 -10.88 12.61
C ASP A 143 7.86 -10.62 11.50
N SER A 144 8.33 -10.17 10.35
CA SER A 144 7.45 -9.97 9.17
C SER A 144 6.84 -11.28 8.68
N GLY A 145 7.58 -12.38 8.73
CA GLY A 145 7.11 -13.72 8.40
C GLY A 145 6.03 -14.19 9.38
N ALA A 146 6.29 -14.05 10.68
CA ALA A 146 5.37 -14.38 11.75
C ALA A 146 4.04 -13.61 11.63
N GLN A 147 4.11 -12.30 11.39
CA GLN A 147 2.93 -11.45 11.21
C GLN A 147 2.08 -11.89 10.00
N ARG A 148 2.70 -12.26 8.88
CA ARG A 148 1.96 -12.74 7.70
C ARG A 148 1.21 -14.04 7.99
N ILE A 149 1.86 -14.99 8.67
CA ILE A 149 1.24 -16.26 9.04
C ILE A 149 0.10 -16.04 10.03
N ALA A 150 0.30 -15.17 11.02
CA ALA A 150 -0.75 -14.80 11.97
C ALA A 150 -1.96 -14.15 11.28
N ALA A 151 -1.74 -13.27 10.32
CA ALA A 151 -2.80 -12.63 9.55
C ALA A 151 -3.62 -13.65 8.72
N LEU A 152 -2.93 -14.60 8.07
CA LEU A 152 -3.60 -15.68 7.32
C LEU A 152 -4.42 -16.58 8.24
N ARG A 153 -3.87 -16.94 9.40
CA ARG A 153 -4.58 -17.74 10.42
C ARG A 153 -5.84 -17.03 10.90
N ASN A 154 -5.75 -15.76 11.27
CA ASN A 154 -6.90 -14.96 11.72
C ASN A 154 -7.97 -14.83 10.62
N ARG A 155 -7.55 -14.65 9.36
CA ARG A 155 -8.47 -14.62 8.22
C ARG A 155 -9.19 -15.98 8.07
N THR A 156 -8.47 -17.08 8.21
CA THR A 156 -9.06 -18.42 8.13
C THR A 156 -10.09 -18.62 9.23
N VAL A 157 -9.79 -18.22 10.48
CA VAL A 157 -10.77 -18.25 11.59
C VAL A 157 -12.02 -17.48 11.21
N ALA A 158 -11.90 -16.20 10.83
CA ALA A 158 -13.04 -15.35 10.51
C ALA A 158 -13.90 -15.90 9.35
N VAL A 159 -13.28 -16.42 8.29
CA VAL A 159 -14.01 -17.03 7.16
C VAL A 159 -14.73 -18.30 7.60
N THR A 160 -14.10 -19.12 8.44
CA THR A 160 -14.69 -20.36 8.94
C THR A 160 -15.87 -20.06 9.86
N GLU A 161 -15.74 -19.15 10.81
CA GLU A 161 -16.82 -18.71 11.70
C GLU A 161 -18.03 -18.21 10.90
N ASN A 162 -17.82 -17.29 9.95
CA ASN A 162 -18.88 -16.78 9.09
C ASN A 162 -19.58 -17.90 8.29
N THR A 163 -18.80 -18.85 7.77
CA THR A 163 -19.35 -19.99 7.00
C THR A 163 -20.18 -20.90 7.89
N LEU A 164 -19.69 -21.23 9.08
CA LEU A 164 -20.41 -22.07 10.04
C LEU A 164 -21.71 -21.40 10.51
N ASP A 165 -21.66 -20.09 10.78
CA ASP A 165 -22.84 -19.31 11.16
C ASP A 165 -23.89 -19.27 10.05
N GLN A 166 -23.48 -19.15 8.80
CA GLN A 166 -24.39 -19.21 7.66
C GLN A 166 -25.03 -20.57 7.52
N LEU A 167 -24.26 -21.67 7.63
CA LEU A 167 -24.78 -23.03 7.56
C LEU A 167 -25.74 -23.34 8.73
N ARG A 168 -25.42 -22.84 9.92
CA ARG A 168 -26.27 -22.96 11.12
C ARG A 168 -27.59 -22.20 10.93
N SER A 169 -27.53 -20.97 10.46
CA SER A 169 -28.72 -20.12 10.28
C SER A 169 -29.70 -20.65 9.24
N THR A 170 -29.20 -21.35 8.23
CA THR A 170 -30.01 -21.99 7.19
C THR A 170 -30.53 -23.38 7.60
N GLY A 171 -30.11 -23.90 8.75
CA GLY A 171 -30.45 -25.24 9.20
C GLY A 171 -29.76 -26.38 8.44
N ALA A 172 -28.76 -26.03 7.58
CA ALA A 172 -27.95 -26.99 6.84
C ALA A 172 -26.97 -27.75 7.74
N LEU A 173 -26.61 -27.14 8.88
CA LEU A 173 -25.72 -27.74 9.88
C LEU A 173 -26.32 -27.58 11.28
N ALA A 174 -26.46 -28.67 11.99
CA ALA A 174 -26.86 -28.69 13.40
C ALA A 174 -25.62 -28.50 14.27
N LEU A 175 -25.34 -27.25 14.63
CA LEU A 175 -24.17 -26.86 15.42
C LEU A 175 -24.61 -25.85 16.49
N GLY A 176 -24.06 -25.98 17.72
CA GLY A 176 -24.21 -24.97 18.76
C GLY A 176 -23.45 -23.69 18.45
N ASP A 177 -22.90 -23.05 19.45
CA ASP A 177 -22.03 -21.87 19.28
C ASP A 177 -20.60 -22.34 19.07
N PRO A 178 -20.02 -22.20 17.86
CA PRO A 178 -18.70 -22.74 17.57
C PRO A 178 -17.60 -21.77 18.00
N ASP A 179 -16.57 -22.29 18.62
CA ASP A 179 -15.26 -21.62 18.75
C ASP A 179 -14.30 -22.23 17.73
N VAL A 180 -13.73 -21.41 16.85
CA VAL A 180 -12.88 -21.87 15.76
C VAL A 180 -11.42 -21.65 16.10
N TYR A 181 -10.68 -22.74 16.19
CA TYR A 181 -9.24 -22.71 16.39
C TYR A 181 -8.51 -23.18 15.13
N VAL A 182 -7.53 -22.37 14.68
CA VAL A 182 -6.66 -22.71 13.53
C VAL A 182 -5.22 -22.64 13.98
N ASP A 183 -4.51 -23.73 13.75
CA ASP A 183 -3.06 -23.78 13.97
C ASP A 183 -2.34 -24.26 12.70
N VAL A 184 -1.11 -23.78 12.51
CA VAL A 184 -0.25 -24.17 11.40
C VAL A 184 0.96 -24.93 11.96
N THR A 185 1.06 -26.20 11.61
CA THR A 185 2.16 -27.06 12.00
C THR A 185 3.11 -27.32 10.84
N VAL A 186 4.37 -27.46 11.14
CA VAL A 186 5.45 -27.75 10.19
C VAL A 186 6.22 -28.98 10.64
N THR A 187 6.54 -29.83 9.70
CA THR A 187 7.43 -30.97 9.92
C THR A 187 8.70 -30.77 9.09
N CYS A 188 9.85 -30.71 9.76
CA CYS A 188 11.13 -30.69 9.07
C CYS A 188 11.40 -32.07 8.46
N THR A 189 11.63 -32.14 7.17
CA THR A 189 11.85 -33.39 6.45
C THR A 189 13.24 -34.01 6.75
N ASP A 190 14.18 -33.19 7.17
CA ASP A 190 15.56 -33.61 7.41
C ASP A 190 15.76 -34.23 8.80
N CYS A 191 15.20 -33.62 9.84
CA CYS A 191 15.34 -34.07 11.21
C CYS A 191 14.07 -34.65 11.83
N GLY A 192 12.92 -34.56 11.17
CA GLY A 192 11.62 -35.04 11.65
C GLY A 192 11.00 -34.20 12.76
N THR A 193 11.60 -33.06 13.13
CA THR A 193 10.98 -32.13 14.11
C THR A 193 9.62 -31.68 13.65
N HIS A 194 8.62 -31.83 14.52
CA HIS A 194 7.24 -31.42 14.29
C HIS A 194 6.87 -30.40 15.36
N ALA A 195 6.53 -29.19 14.93
CA ALA A 195 6.17 -28.10 15.83
C ALA A 195 5.17 -27.14 15.17
N THR A 196 4.51 -26.31 15.96
CA THR A 196 3.76 -25.19 15.42
C THR A 196 4.72 -24.16 14.81
N VAL A 197 4.24 -23.40 13.82
CA VAL A 197 5.04 -22.32 13.22
C VAL A 197 5.50 -21.33 14.28
N ARG A 198 4.70 -21.09 15.30
CA ARG A 198 5.04 -20.18 16.39
C ARG A 198 6.22 -20.69 17.19
N GLU A 199 6.18 -21.96 17.63
CA GLU A 199 7.28 -22.59 18.35
C GLU A 199 8.57 -22.57 17.52
N LEU A 200 8.49 -22.91 16.22
CA LEU A 200 9.67 -22.87 15.34
C LEU A 200 10.27 -21.48 15.22
N ILE A 201 9.44 -20.43 15.22
CA ILE A 201 9.90 -19.05 15.14
C ILE A 201 10.52 -18.63 16.47
N ASP A 202 9.87 -18.93 17.59
CA ASP A 202 10.33 -18.58 18.93
C ASP A 202 11.65 -19.33 19.29
N ASP A 203 11.80 -20.57 18.83
CA ASP A 203 13.01 -21.41 19.04
C ASP A 203 14.12 -21.12 18.00
N GLY A 204 13.86 -20.30 16.98
CA GLY A 204 14.82 -19.99 15.92
C GLY A 204 15.04 -21.10 14.91
N GLY A 205 14.17 -22.13 14.86
CA GLY A 205 14.22 -23.23 13.91
C GLY A 205 14.07 -24.61 14.52
N CYS A 206 14.41 -25.65 13.75
CA CYS A 206 14.32 -27.04 14.18
C CYS A 206 15.66 -27.64 14.71
N GLY A 207 16.71 -26.82 14.78
CA GLY A 207 18.05 -27.27 15.17
C GLY A 207 18.89 -27.87 14.04
N CYS A 208 18.39 -27.93 12.81
CA CYS A 208 19.20 -28.22 11.63
C CYS A 208 20.11 -27.03 11.32
N GLU A 209 21.31 -27.28 10.80
CA GLU A 209 22.14 -26.22 10.23
C GLU A 209 21.40 -25.61 9.01
N PRO A 210 21.39 -24.27 8.87
CA PRO A 210 20.81 -23.66 7.69
C PRO A 210 21.56 -24.13 6.44
N THR A 211 20.85 -24.71 5.50
CA THR A 211 21.42 -25.00 4.18
C THR A 211 21.72 -23.69 3.51
N ASP A 212 22.99 -23.43 3.17
CA ASP A 212 23.38 -22.30 2.35
C ASP A 212 22.53 -22.32 1.07
N ALA A 213 21.62 -21.35 0.96
CA ALA A 213 20.83 -21.17 -0.26
C ALA A 213 21.80 -20.74 -1.36
N GLU A 214 22.21 -21.70 -2.19
CA GLU A 214 22.92 -21.39 -3.43
C GLU A 214 22.06 -20.44 -4.27
N SER A 215 22.66 -19.30 -4.58
CA SER A 215 22.13 -18.16 -5.33
C SER A 215 21.80 -18.51 -6.78
#